data_6a8455cb6276103e3f40e1c065834610
#
_entry.id   6a8455cb6276103e3f40e1c065834610
#
_cell.length_a   1.000
_cell.length_b   1.000
_cell.length_c   1.000
_cell.angle_alpha   90.00
_cell.angle_beta   90.00
_cell.angle_gamma   90.00
#
_symmetry.space_group_name_H-M   'P 1'
#
loop_
_entity.id
_entity.type
_entity.pdbx_description
1 polymer ?
#
loop_
_entity_poly.entity_id
_entity_poly.type
_entity_poly.pdbx_seq_one_letter_code
_entity_poly.pdbx_strand_id
1 'polypeptide(L)'
;MFISNEWVVAVFKCSPSDVKKILVEFYRFIDDLKGVRSLHFLIRDRIDDEVVFSFRIMVNVKFKEIVKSKSAHKLSTLLTEDKFSIDPVKNNLAQYVAWSPEKRIRDFGQSKFIQFIDVLKNMSAIVIEMIENDYFASNERVELAHVMSWMHRIWVAKH
;
A
#
# COMPACT_ATOMS: atom_id res chain seq x y z
N MET A 1 5.62 -21.05 5.80
CA MET A 1 5.99 -19.63 5.77
C MET A 1 4.80 -18.71 5.52
N PHE A 2 4.10 -18.83 4.40
CA PHE A 2 2.89 -18.05 4.14
C PHE A 2 1.69 -18.45 4.98
N ILE A 3 1.68 -19.67 5.53
CA ILE A 3 0.61 -20.21 6.35
C ILE A 3 0.39 -19.38 7.63
N SER A 4 1.46 -18.78 8.17
CA SER A 4 1.40 -17.96 9.38
C SER A 4 1.24 -16.47 9.12
N ASN A 5 1.16 -16.06 7.85
CA ASN A 5 1.03 -14.67 7.46
C ASN A 5 -0.27 -14.41 6.72
N GLU A 6 -0.84 -13.24 6.95
CA GLU A 6 -2.03 -12.77 6.27
C GLU A 6 -1.81 -11.35 5.75
N TRP A 7 -2.71 -10.88 4.92
CA TRP A 7 -2.63 -9.55 4.32
C TRP A 7 -3.68 -8.61 4.90
N VAL A 8 -3.24 -7.38 5.17
CA VAL A 8 -4.12 -6.25 5.49
C VAL A 8 -3.98 -5.26 4.35
N VAL A 9 -5.11 -4.81 3.81
CA VAL A 9 -5.11 -3.80 2.75
C VAL A 9 -5.72 -2.51 3.30
N ALA A 10 -4.95 -1.44 3.22
CA ALA A 10 -5.39 -0.11 3.62
C ALA A 10 -5.38 0.80 2.39
N VAL A 11 -6.48 1.48 2.16
CA VAL A 11 -6.64 2.39 1.02
C VAL A 11 -6.94 3.78 1.53
N PHE A 12 -6.30 4.78 0.95
CA PHE A 12 -6.63 6.18 1.25
C PHE A 12 -6.43 7.07 0.04
N LYS A 13 -7.03 8.24 0.08
CA LYS A 13 -6.85 9.25 -0.97
C LYS A 13 -6.42 10.58 -0.37
N CYS A 14 -5.53 11.26 -1.06
CA CYS A 14 -5.08 12.60 -0.67
C CYS A 14 -4.68 13.41 -1.91
N SER A 15 -4.59 14.73 -1.74
CA SER A 15 -4.12 15.60 -2.80
C SER A 15 -2.61 15.40 -3.05
N PRO A 16 -2.11 15.67 -4.27
CA PRO A 16 -0.67 15.58 -4.54
C PRO A 16 0.20 16.39 -3.58
N SER A 17 -0.29 17.52 -3.11
CA SER A 17 0.44 18.37 -2.16
C SER A 17 0.57 17.76 -0.77
N ASP A 18 -0.29 16.81 -0.40
CA ASP A 18 -0.28 16.15 0.91
C ASP A 18 0.46 14.81 0.92
N VAL A 19 1.02 14.39 -0.22
CA VAL A 19 1.67 13.09 -0.35
C VAL A 19 2.78 12.90 0.69
N LYS A 20 3.66 13.88 0.85
CA LYS A 20 4.75 13.76 1.82
C LYS A 20 4.22 13.59 3.24
N LYS A 21 3.23 14.39 3.61
CA LYS A 21 2.65 14.35 4.96
C LYS A 21 1.93 13.03 5.24
N ILE A 22 1.09 12.58 4.32
CA ILE A 22 0.20 11.45 4.59
C ILE A 22 0.83 10.12 4.20
N LEU A 23 1.33 10.01 2.98
CA LEU A 23 1.92 8.77 2.48
C LEU A 23 3.16 8.37 3.31
N VAL A 24 4.06 9.30 3.54
CA VAL A 24 5.32 9.02 4.23
C VAL A 24 5.05 8.72 5.71
N GLU A 25 4.22 9.52 6.38
CA GLU A 25 3.90 9.28 7.79
C GLU A 25 3.22 7.93 7.98
N PHE A 26 2.27 7.59 7.11
CA PHE A 26 1.58 6.31 7.21
C PHE A 26 2.54 5.14 6.94
N TYR A 27 3.35 5.25 5.88
CA TYR A 27 4.33 4.20 5.56
C TYR A 27 5.29 3.95 6.74
N ARG A 28 5.87 5.01 7.30
CA ARG A 28 6.82 4.87 8.41
C ARG A 28 6.16 4.30 9.65
N PHE A 29 4.93 4.70 9.92
CA PHE A 29 4.17 4.15 11.04
C PHE A 29 3.96 2.64 10.91
N ILE A 30 3.51 2.19 9.74
CA ILE A 30 3.25 0.77 9.49
C ILE A 30 4.55 -0.04 9.51
N ASP A 31 5.60 0.50 8.91
CA ASP A 31 6.91 -0.19 8.84
C ASP A 31 7.50 -0.49 10.23
N ASP A 32 7.16 0.32 11.22
CA ASP A 32 7.59 0.15 12.62
C ASP A 32 6.68 -0.76 13.45
N LEU A 33 5.53 -1.17 12.94
CA LEU A 33 4.59 -1.96 13.71
C LEU A 33 5.08 -3.39 13.89
N LYS A 34 4.96 -3.89 15.12
CA LYS A 34 5.27 -5.28 15.45
C LYS A 34 4.35 -6.23 14.66
N GLY A 35 4.94 -7.25 14.07
CA GLY A 35 4.21 -8.25 13.31
C GLY A 35 4.12 -7.98 11.81
N VAL A 36 4.49 -6.79 11.35
CA VAL A 36 4.56 -6.48 9.92
C VAL A 36 5.79 -7.16 9.33
N ARG A 37 5.55 -7.99 8.30
CA ARG A 37 6.60 -8.79 7.64
C ARG A 37 7.02 -8.19 6.31
N SER A 38 6.09 -7.58 5.59
CA SER A 38 6.36 -6.94 4.31
C SER A 38 5.34 -5.83 4.09
N LEU A 39 5.75 -4.81 3.38
CA LEU A 39 4.94 -3.63 3.14
C LEU A 39 5.26 -3.07 1.76
N HIS A 40 4.23 -2.86 0.96
CA HIS A 40 4.35 -2.11 -0.28
C HIS A 40 3.07 -1.35 -0.56
N PHE A 41 3.17 -0.34 -1.41
CA PHE A 41 2.00 0.44 -1.83
C PHE A 41 2.01 0.66 -3.33
N LEU A 42 0.82 0.94 -3.85
CA LEU A 42 0.60 1.24 -5.27
C LEU A 42 -0.36 2.41 -5.38
N ILE A 43 -0.26 3.16 -6.46
CA ILE A 43 -1.32 4.07 -6.86
C ILE A 43 -2.36 3.25 -7.62
N ARG A 44 -3.62 3.40 -7.23
CA ARG A 44 -4.73 2.67 -7.83
C ARG A 44 -5.53 3.51 -8.80
N ASP A 45 -5.71 4.78 -8.50
CA ASP A 45 -6.56 5.64 -9.30
C ASP A 45 -6.33 7.12 -8.95
N ARG A 46 -6.97 7.98 -9.73
CA ARG A 46 -7.16 9.39 -9.41
C ARG A 46 -8.64 9.68 -9.42
N ILE A 47 -9.12 10.28 -8.33
CA ILE A 47 -10.52 10.70 -8.18
C ILE A 47 -10.50 12.20 -7.94
N ASP A 48 -11.02 12.98 -8.93
CA ASP A 48 -10.92 14.44 -8.94
C ASP A 48 -9.45 14.85 -8.85
N ASP A 49 -9.06 15.67 -7.89
CA ASP A 49 -7.67 16.11 -7.70
C ASP A 49 -6.92 15.26 -6.68
N GLU A 50 -7.50 14.15 -6.25
CA GLU A 50 -6.89 13.29 -5.23
C GLU A 50 -6.38 11.98 -5.82
N VAL A 51 -5.31 11.48 -5.24
CA VAL A 51 -4.66 10.21 -5.65
C VAL A 51 -5.03 9.13 -4.65
N VAL A 52 -5.42 7.97 -5.16
CA VAL A 52 -5.79 6.80 -4.35
C VAL A 52 -4.58 5.88 -4.21
N PHE A 53 -4.14 5.68 -2.98
CA PHE A 53 -3.05 4.77 -2.63
C PHE A 53 -3.63 3.50 -2.00
N SER A 54 -3.05 2.36 -2.38
CA SER A 54 -3.38 1.08 -1.76
C SER A 54 -2.13 0.51 -1.09
N PHE A 55 -2.20 0.32 0.21
CA PHE A 55 -1.14 -0.32 1.00
C PHE A 55 -1.49 -1.79 1.17
N ARG A 56 -0.53 -2.66 0.87
CA ARG A 56 -0.64 -4.10 1.09
C ARG A 56 0.37 -4.49 2.14
N ILE A 57 -0.13 -4.92 3.27
CA ILE A 57 0.64 -5.16 4.48
C ILE A 57 0.58 -6.64 4.81
N MET A 58 1.71 -7.34 4.69
CA MET A 58 1.81 -8.74 5.09
C MET A 58 2.15 -8.77 6.57
N VAL A 59 1.32 -9.44 7.35
CA VAL A 59 1.44 -9.47 8.80
C VAL A 59 1.45 -10.91 9.31
N ASN A 60 2.14 -11.14 10.42
CA ASN A 60 1.98 -12.37 11.16
C ASN A 60 0.52 -12.45 11.65
N VAL A 61 -0.12 -13.60 11.48
CA VAL A 61 -1.54 -13.78 11.77
C VAL A 61 -1.91 -13.36 13.20
N LYS A 62 -1.01 -13.53 14.16
CA LYS A 62 -1.24 -13.15 15.56
C LYS A 62 -1.42 -11.65 15.74
N PHE A 63 -0.88 -10.83 14.82
CA PHE A 63 -0.90 -9.38 14.91
C PHE A 63 -1.89 -8.74 13.95
N LYS A 64 -2.64 -9.53 13.16
CA LYS A 64 -3.50 -8.99 12.12
C LYS A 64 -4.50 -7.96 12.65
N GLU A 65 -5.24 -8.30 13.68
CA GLU A 65 -6.29 -7.40 14.21
C GLU A 65 -5.70 -6.14 14.84
N ILE A 66 -4.58 -6.26 15.53
CA ILE A 66 -3.95 -5.08 16.14
C ILE A 66 -3.33 -4.17 15.06
N VAL A 67 -2.77 -4.74 13.99
CA VAL A 67 -2.24 -3.94 12.88
C VAL A 67 -3.38 -3.22 12.16
N LYS A 68 -4.50 -3.89 11.91
CA LYS A 68 -5.70 -3.26 11.32
C LYS A 68 -6.18 -2.09 12.18
N SER A 69 -6.32 -2.31 13.48
CA SER A 69 -6.80 -1.29 14.42
C SER A 69 -5.85 -0.08 14.48
N LYS A 70 -4.56 -0.32 14.60
CA LYS A 70 -3.56 0.76 14.65
C LYS A 70 -3.47 1.52 13.33
N SER A 71 -3.58 0.81 12.20
CA SER A 71 -3.61 1.44 10.88
C SER A 71 -4.81 2.36 10.70
N ALA A 72 -6.00 1.89 11.09
CA ALA A 72 -7.21 2.69 11.03
C ALA A 72 -7.11 3.92 11.94
N HIS A 73 -6.60 3.75 13.15
CA HIS A 73 -6.40 4.86 14.08
C HIS A 73 -5.43 5.89 13.51
N LYS A 74 -4.29 5.45 12.97
CA LYS A 74 -3.31 6.35 12.37
C LYS A 74 -3.91 7.15 11.21
N LEU A 75 -4.63 6.49 10.31
CA LEU A 75 -5.29 7.18 9.20
C LEU A 75 -6.34 8.18 9.69
N SER A 76 -7.05 7.85 10.77
CA SER A 76 -8.04 8.76 11.35
C SER A 76 -7.42 10.04 11.94
N THR A 77 -6.13 10.02 12.29
CA THR A 77 -5.41 11.22 12.74
C THR A 77 -4.95 12.09 11.57
N LEU A 78 -4.87 11.53 10.38
CA LEU A 78 -4.36 12.22 9.19
C LEU A 78 -5.47 12.64 8.21
N LEU A 79 -6.57 11.89 8.18
CA LEU A 79 -7.64 12.02 7.19
C LEU A 79 -9.01 11.88 7.85
N THR A 80 -10.03 12.43 7.18
CA THR A 80 -11.43 12.20 7.56
C THR A 80 -11.86 10.78 7.13
N GLU A 81 -12.93 10.25 7.74
CA GLU A 81 -13.36 8.86 7.53
C GLU A 81 -13.71 8.51 6.08
N ASP A 82 -14.14 9.50 5.29
CA ASP A 82 -14.47 9.28 3.88
C ASP A 82 -13.24 9.18 2.97
N LYS A 83 -12.06 9.44 3.50
CA LYS A 83 -10.80 9.46 2.75
C LYS A 83 -9.97 8.20 2.90
N PHE A 84 -10.39 7.25 3.72
CA PHE A 84 -9.65 5.99 3.87
C PHE A 84 -10.59 4.82 4.13
N SER A 85 -10.08 3.62 3.87
CA SER A 85 -10.81 2.38 4.11
C SER A 85 -9.86 1.25 4.44
N ILE A 86 -10.19 0.49 5.48
CA ILE A 86 -9.53 -0.77 5.83
C ILE A 86 -10.65 -1.78 6.03
N ASP A 87 -10.42 -3.04 5.69
CA ASP A 87 -11.42 -4.09 5.86
C ASP A 87 -11.97 -4.15 7.32
N PRO A 88 -13.30 -4.19 7.58
CA PRO A 88 -14.39 -4.20 6.61
C PRO A 88 -14.67 -2.83 6.01
N VAL A 89 -15.00 -2.82 4.75
CA VAL A 89 -15.07 -1.62 3.95
C VAL A 89 -16.40 -0.91 4.13
N LYS A 90 -16.38 0.41 4.33
CA LYS A 90 -17.59 1.20 4.63
C LYS A 90 -17.85 2.37 3.70
N ASN A 91 -17.01 2.60 2.69
CA ASN A 91 -17.14 3.76 1.80
C ASN A 91 -16.80 3.42 0.35
N ASN A 92 -16.77 4.42 -0.52
CA ASN A 92 -16.54 4.24 -1.95
C ASN A 92 -15.11 3.82 -2.33
N LEU A 93 -14.20 3.75 -1.39
CA LEU A 93 -12.84 3.22 -1.60
C LEU A 93 -12.79 1.71 -1.51
N ALA A 94 -13.92 1.07 -1.17
CA ALA A 94 -14.08 -0.36 -1.04
C ALA A 94 -13.49 -1.16 -2.21
N GLN A 95 -13.75 -0.70 -3.41
CA GLN A 95 -13.33 -1.37 -4.63
C GLN A 95 -11.80 -1.52 -4.75
N TYR A 96 -11.03 -0.69 -4.06
CA TYR A 96 -9.58 -0.70 -4.11
C TYR A 96 -8.94 -1.58 -3.03
N VAL A 97 -9.73 -2.13 -2.11
CA VAL A 97 -9.24 -3.01 -1.05
C VAL A 97 -9.04 -4.44 -1.55
N ALA A 98 -9.67 -4.82 -2.66
CA ALA A 98 -9.60 -6.17 -3.21
C ALA A 98 -8.17 -6.58 -3.54
N TRP A 99 -7.72 -7.69 -2.95
CA TRP A 99 -6.38 -8.25 -3.16
C TRP A 99 -6.44 -9.75 -2.91
N SER A 100 -6.01 -10.55 -3.89
CA SER A 100 -6.02 -12.01 -3.78
C SER A 100 -4.62 -12.56 -4.01
N PRO A 101 -3.79 -12.65 -2.96
CA PRO A 101 -2.45 -13.26 -3.07
C PRO A 101 -2.52 -14.74 -3.44
N GLU A 102 -3.55 -15.45 -3.00
CA GLU A 102 -3.73 -16.88 -3.31
C GLU A 102 -3.88 -17.11 -4.81
N LYS A 103 -4.63 -16.26 -5.48
CA LYS A 103 -4.77 -16.32 -6.94
C LYS A 103 -3.43 -16.08 -7.63
N ARG A 104 -2.65 -15.11 -7.16
CA ARG A 104 -1.33 -14.79 -7.73
C ARG A 104 -0.36 -15.96 -7.55
N ILE A 105 -0.35 -16.57 -6.38
CA ILE A 105 0.48 -17.74 -6.10
C ILE A 105 0.09 -18.90 -7.03
N ARG A 106 -1.20 -19.12 -7.22
CA ARG A 106 -1.73 -20.16 -8.11
C ARG A 106 -1.29 -19.96 -9.56
N ASP A 107 -1.38 -18.71 -10.04
CA ASP A 107 -1.11 -18.38 -11.44
C ASP A 107 0.39 -18.35 -11.76
N PHE A 108 1.23 -17.90 -10.83
CA PHE A 108 2.65 -17.64 -11.09
C PHE A 108 3.61 -18.56 -10.35
N GLY A 109 3.11 -19.29 -9.35
CA GLY A 109 3.94 -20.07 -8.44
C GLY A 109 4.42 -19.24 -7.26
N GLN A 110 4.65 -19.93 -6.14
CA GLN A 110 5.01 -19.29 -4.88
C GLN A 110 6.35 -18.54 -4.96
N SER A 111 7.35 -19.15 -5.61
CA SER A 111 8.69 -18.56 -5.72
C SER A 111 8.67 -17.23 -6.47
N LYS A 112 7.99 -17.17 -7.61
CA LYS A 112 7.84 -15.94 -8.40
C LYS A 112 7.05 -14.88 -7.66
N PHE A 113 6.02 -15.30 -6.94
CA PHE A 113 5.21 -14.38 -6.14
C PHE A 113 6.06 -13.72 -5.04
N ILE A 114 6.87 -14.51 -4.33
CA ILE A 114 7.76 -13.97 -3.29
C ILE A 114 8.74 -12.96 -3.87
N GLN A 115 9.38 -13.30 -5.00
CA GLN A 115 10.31 -12.40 -5.68
C GLN A 115 9.63 -11.08 -6.07
N PHE A 116 8.41 -11.18 -6.58
CA PHE A 116 7.63 -10.00 -6.98
C PHE A 116 7.31 -9.10 -5.78
N ILE A 117 6.87 -9.70 -4.66
CA ILE A 117 6.58 -8.94 -3.44
C ILE A 117 7.85 -8.25 -2.91
N ASP A 118 9.01 -8.91 -2.96
CA ASP A 118 10.28 -8.31 -2.55
C ASP A 118 10.66 -7.12 -3.42
N VAL A 119 10.43 -7.21 -4.73
CA VAL A 119 10.67 -6.08 -5.65
C VAL A 119 9.77 -4.90 -5.28
N LEU A 120 8.47 -5.13 -5.09
CA LEU A 120 7.53 -4.07 -4.72
C LEU A 120 7.87 -3.44 -3.37
N LYS A 121 8.28 -4.25 -2.42
CA LYS A 121 8.73 -3.79 -1.10
C LYS A 121 9.92 -2.83 -1.23
N ASN A 122 10.93 -3.23 -1.99
CA ASN A 122 12.14 -2.44 -2.18
C ASN A 122 11.85 -1.15 -2.95
N MET A 123 11.02 -1.22 -3.98
CA MET A 123 10.61 -0.04 -4.75
C MET A 123 9.86 0.95 -3.87
N SER A 124 8.95 0.46 -3.04
CA SER A 124 8.20 1.32 -2.11
C SER A 124 9.12 2.03 -1.13
N ALA A 125 10.08 1.31 -0.56
CA ALA A 125 11.06 1.89 0.37
C ALA A 125 11.89 2.98 -0.29
N ILE A 126 12.32 2.76 -1.53
CA ILE A 126 13.10 3.74 -2.30
C ILE A 126 12.26 4.99 -2.57
N VAL A 127 11.02 4.83 -3.01
CA VAL A 127 10.12 5.96 -3.29
C VAL A 127 9.91 6.80 -2.04
N ILE A 128 9.66 6.17 -0.91
CA ILE A 128 9.48 6.88 0.37
C ILE A 128 10.73 7.68 0.74
N GLU A 129 11.91 7.07 0.61
CA GLU A 129 13.17 7.74 0.89
C GLU A 129 13.38 8.97 0.00
N MET A 130 13.09 8.83 -1.28
CA MET A 130 13.21 9.93 -2.24
C MET A 130 12.22 11.07 -1.92
N ILE A 131 11.01 10.74 -1.52
CA ILE A 131 10.01 11.74 -1.12
C ILE A 131 10.46 12.46 0.15
N GLU A 132 10.95 11.72 1.15
CA GLU A 132 11.45 12.30 2.41
C GLU A 132 12.59 13.29 2.20
N ASN A 133 13.44 13.02 1.22
CA ASN A 133 14.61 13.84 0.92
C ASN A 133 14.33 14.91 -0.13
N ASP A 134 13.07 15.12 -0.50
CA ASP A 134 12.63 16.16 -1.45
C ASP A 134 13.35 16.11 -2.81
N TYR A 135 13.61 14.91 -3.33
CA TYR A 135 14.20 14.75 -4.66
C TYR A 135 13.26 15.18 -5.79
N PHE A 136 11.96 15.28 -5.52
CA PHE A 136 10.95 15.57 -6.54
C PHE A 136 10.03 16.71 -6.12
N ALA A 137 9.49 17.43 -7.12
CA ALA A 137 8.34 18.29 -6.91
C ALA A 137 7.11 17.41 -6.56
N SER A 138 6.06 18.00 -5.97
CA SER A 138 4.90 17.25 -5.48
C SER A 138 4.24 16.37 -6.53
N ASN A 139 4.05 16.90 -7.75
CA ASN A 139 3.45 16.14 -8.86
C ASN A 139 4.36 15.03 -9.37
N GLU A 140 5.70 15.22 -9.34
CA GLU A 140 6.66 14.19 -9.72
C GLU A 140 6.65 13.01 -8.75
N ARG A 141 6.40 13.25 -7.47
CA ARG A 141 6.23 12.18 -6.46
C ARG A 141 5.09 11.27 -6.83
N VAL A 142 3.98 11.87 -7.28
CA VAL A 142 2.81 11.14 -7.74
C VAL A 142 3.13 10.37 -9.01
N GLU A 143 3.86 10.99 -9.95
CA GLU A 143 4.23 10.35 -11.22
C GLU A 143 5.12 9.11 -10.98
N LEU A 144 6.08 9.20 -10.07
CA LEU A 144 6.94 8.06 -9.75
C LEU A 144 6.13 6.89 -9.19
N ALA A 145 5.20 7.16 -8.30
CA ALA A 145 4.32 6.13 -7.75
C ALA A 145 3.39 5.55 -8.83
N HIS A 146 2.99 6.36 -9.82
CA HIS A 146 2.26 5.86 -11.00
C HIS A 146 3.09 4.89 -11.82
N VAL A 147 4.38 5.17 -12.03
CA VAL A 147 5.28 4.27 -12.74
C VAL A 147 5.35 2.92 -12.04
N MET A 148 5.46 2.90 -10.73
CA MET A 148 5.43 1.66 -9.94
C MET A 148 4.14 0.87 -10.17
N SER A 149 3.01 1.56 -10.12
CA SER A 149 1.70 0.94 -10.33
C SER A 149 1.57 0.36 -11.74
N TRP A 150 2.06 1.10 -12.73
CA TRP A 150 2.06 0.70 -14.12
C TRP A 150 2.94 -0.54 -14.35
N MET A 151 4.13 -0.57 -13.79
CA MET A 151 5.02 -1.73 -13.84
C MET A 151 4.38 -2.97 -13.25
N HIS A 152 3.68 -2.80 -12.12
CA HIS A 152 2.92 -3.89 -11.52
C HIS A 152 1.86 -4.45 -12.48
N ARG A 153 1.10 -3.59 -13.13
CA ARG A 153 0.06 -4.01 -14.09
C ARG A 153 0.65 -4.77 -15.27
N ILE A 154 1.77 -4.30 -15.81
CA ILE A 154 2.45 -4.97 -16.93
C ILE A 154 2.92 -6.36 -16.49
N TRP A 155 3.56 -6.45 -15.33
CA TRP A 155 4.06 -7.72 -14.84
C TRP A 155 2.93 -8.74 -14.67
N VAL A 156 1.82 -8.31 -14.08
CA VAL A 156 0.64 -9.16 -13.89
C VAL A 156 0.05 -9.61 -15.23
N ALA A 157 0.00 -8.73 -16.23
CA ALA A 157 -0.54 -9.05 -17.53
C ALA A 157 0.31 -10.07 -18.30
N LYS A 158 1.64 -10.05 -18.11
CA LYS A 158 2.57 -10.97 -18.79
C LYS A 158 2.71 -12.32 -18.12
N HIS A 159 2.34 -12.43 -16.89
CA HIS A 159 2.52 -13.63 -16.08
C HIS A 159 1.19 -14.08 -15.50
#